data_7b1c1b0887d1025c5df308c1cb9505a5
#
_entry.id   7b1c1b0887d1025c5df308c1cb9505a5
#
_cell.length_a   1.000
_cell.length_b   1.000
_cell.length_c   1.000
_cell.angle_alpha   90.00
_cell.angle_beta   90.00
_cell.angle_gamma   90.00
#
_symmetry.space_group_name_H-M   'P 1'
#
loop_
_entity.id
_entity.type
_entity.pdbx_description
1 polymer ?
#
loop_
_entity_poly.entity_id
_entity_poly.type
_entity_poly.pdbx_seq_one_letter_code
_entity_poly.pdbx_strand_id
1 'polypeptide(L)'
;MAYNLKEVMANKPSRFTAGHRMCAGCGAPPIARMVLRALKPEDHAVISNATGCMEVSSFIYPYTSWTDSFIHTAFENAASTCSGVEAAYRSLKRQGKLPSDKTTKFITFGGDGGTYDIGIQSLSGAMERGHDMVYVCYDNGAYMNTGIQRSSATPKFADTTTSPAGTVIPGKMQSRKDLTEVMEAHHLPYVAQ
;
A
#
# COMPACT_ATOMS: atom_id res chain seq x y z
N MET A 1 -23.89 4.91 -6.92
CA MET A 1 -24.03 6.09 -6.04
C MET A 1 -22.91 7.06 -6.37
N ALA A 2 -23.24 8.33 -6.62
CA ALA A 2 -22.19 9.33 -6.82
C ALA A 2 -21.43 9.57 -5.49
N TYR A 3 -20.12 9.59 -5.55
CA TYR A 3 -19.26 9.82 -4.39
C TYR A 3 -19.31 11.30 -4.02
N ASN A 4 -19.92 11.64 -2.89
CA ASN A 4 -19.99 13.02 -2.42
C ASN A 4 -18.83 13.32 -1.45
N LEU A 5 -17.80 13.96 -1.95
CA LEU A 5 -16.58 14.26 -1.18
C LEU A 5 -16.87 15.10 0.06
N LYS A 6 -17.78 16.08 0.00
CA LYS A 6 -18.16 16.93 1.15
C LYS A 6 -18.77 16.09 2.28
N GLU A 7 -19.66 15.17 1.93
CA GLU A 7 -20.34 14.29 2.88
C GLU A 7 -19.36 13.32 3.54
N VAL A 8 -18.46 12.74 2.75
CA VAL A 8 -17.39 11.85 3.23
C VAL A 8 -16.43 12.60 4.16
N MET A 9 -16.07 13.84 3.82
CA MET A 9 -15.17 14.65 4.66
C MET A 9 -15.82 15.11 5.97
N ALA A 10 -17.11 15.41 5.95
CA ALA A 10 -17.83 15.94 7.12
C ALA A 10 -18.23 14.84 8.13
N ASN A 11 -18.59 13.65 7.65
CA ASN A 11 -19.34 12.67 8.44
C ASN A 11 -18.55 11.42 8.81
N LYS A 12 -17.32 11.25 8.34
CA LYS A 12 -16.51 10.05 8.65
C LYS A 12 -15.33 10.40 9.55
N PRO A 13 -15.15 9.67 10.67
CA PRO A 13 -13.97 9.82 11.49
C PRO A 13 -12.71 9.45 10.70
N SER A 14 -11.61 10.11 10.99
CA SER A 14 -10.33 9.76 10.37
C SER A 14 -9.82 8.44 10.93
N ARG A 15 -9.60 7.46 10.05
CA ARG A 15 -9.00 6.17 10.39
C ARG A 15 -7.47 6.19 10.36
N PHE A 16 -6.90 7.28 9.86
CA PHE A 16 -5.47 7.57 9.90
C PHE A 16 -5.26 8.92 10.59
N THR A 17 -4.81 8.87 11.82
CA THR A 17 -4.73 10.04 12.70
C THR A 17 -3.56 10.96 12.37
N ALA A 18 -3.50 12.11 13.04
CA ALA A 18 -2.47 13.13 12.81
C ALA A 18 -1.10 12.81 13.45
N GLY A 19 -0.97 11.69 14.19
CA GLY A 19 0.26 11.35 14.90
C GLY A 19 1.40 10.78 14.06
N HIS A 20 1.26 10.72 12.73
CA HIS A 20 2.30 10.24 11.84
C HIS A 20 3.48 11.24 11.73
N ARG A 21 4.66 10.72 11.40
CA ARG A 21 5.91 11.49 11.25
C ARG A 21 6.37 11.61 9.79
N MET A 22 5.44 11.61 8.84
CA MET A 22 5.76 11.80 7.43
C MET A 22 6.17 13.24 7.16
N CYS A 23 6.94 13.44 6.10
CA CYS A 23 7.46 14.74 5.69
C CYS A 23 6.33 15.75 5.45
N ALA A 24 6.58 17.01 5.73
CA ALA A 24 5.68 18.09 5.40
C ALA A 24 5.43 18.13 3.88
N GLY A 25 4.17 18.19 3.47
CA GLY A 25 3.79 18.18 2.05
C GLY A 25 3.80 16.80 1.37
N CYS A 26 4.11 15.72 2.09
CA CYS A 26 4.07 14.36 1.53
C CYS A 26 2.64 13.97 1.10
N GLY A 27 2.50 13.41 -0.10
CA GLY A 27 1.21 12.94 -0.64
C GLY A 27 0.70 11.63 -0.01
N ALA A 28 1.55 10.84 0.62
CA ALA A 28 1.15 9.53 1.15
C ALA A 28 0.09 9.60 2.27
N PRO A 29 0.13 10.52 3.25
CA PRO A 29 -0.94 10.66 4.25
C PRO A 29 -2.32 11.02 3.66
N PRO A 30 -2.43 11.99 2.73
CA PRO A 30 -3.69 12.23 2.02
C PRO A 30 -4.21 10.99 1.29
N ILE A 31 -3.36 10.24 0.58
CA ILE A 31 -3.75 9.01 -0.12
C ILE A 31 -4.31 8.00 0.88
N ALA A 32 -3.60 7.71 1.97
CA ALA A 32 -4.06 6.77 3.00
C ALA A 32 -5.44 7.18 3.56
N ARG A 33 -5.63 8.48 3.86
CA ARG A 33 -6.92 9.00 4.34
C ARG A 33 -8.03 8.86 3.30
N MET A 34 -7.75 9.09 2.03
CA MET A 34 -8.74 8.97 0.95
C MET A 34 -9.19 7.51 0.81
N VAL A 35 -8.24 6.58 0.77
CA VAL A 35 -8.53 5.13 0.70
C VAL A 35 -9.39 4.68 1.90
N LEU A 36 -8.99 5.03 3.12
CA LEU A 36 -9.71 4.63 4.33
C LEU A 36 -11.08 5.30 4.46
N ARG A 37 -11.26 6.49 3.91
CA ARG A 37 -12.57 7.17 3.87
C ARG A 37 -13.56 6.54 2.90
N ALA A 38 -13.11 5.72 1.96
CA ALA A 38 -13.99 4.92 1.11
C ALA A 38 -14.73 3.83 1.90
N LEU A 39 -14.19 3.39 3.04
CA LEU A 39 -14.83 2.41 3.91
C LEU A 39 -16.10 2.98 4.54
N LYS A 40 -17.07 2.12 4.79
CA LYS A 40 -18.25 2.45 5.57
C LYS A 40 -17.90 2.54 7.07
N PRO A 41 -18.66 3.29 7.87
CA PRO A 41 -18.39 3.38 9.32
C PRO A 41 -18.41 2.03 10.04
N GLU A 42 -19.27 1.11 9.60
CA GLU A 42 -19.44 -0.24 10.14
C GLU A 42 -18.39 -1.25 9.67
N ASP A 43 -17.64 -0.94 8.60
CA ASP A 43 -16.60 -1.84 8.10
C ASP A 43 -15.44 -1.93 9.08
N HIS A 44 -14.94 -3.12 9.33
CA HIS A 44 -13.62 -3.34 9.91
C HIS A 44 -12.56 -3.34 8.81
N ALA A 45 -11.36 -2.88 9.12
CA ALA A 45 -10.25 -3.00 8.21
C ALA A 45 -9.06 -3.72 8.85
N VAL A 46 -8.35 -4.48 8.03
CA VAL A 46 -7.02 -4.99 8.35
C VAL A 46 -6.06 -4.39 7.34
N ILE A 47 -5.13 -3.63 7.87
CA ILE A 47 -4.12 -2.93 7.08
C ILE A 47 -2.81 -3.69 7.15
N SER A 48 -2.32 -4.16 6.01
CA SER A 48 -0.96 -4.68 5.85
C SER A 48 -0.10 -3.61 5.19
N ASN A 49 1.06 -3.34 5.74
CA ASN A 49 1.92 -2.30 5.19
C ASN A 49 3.35 -2.82 5.04
N ALA A 50 3.88 -2.70 3.83
CA ALA A 50 5.27 -3.01 3.54
C ALA A 50 6.19 -1.99 4.20
N THR A 51 7.37 -2.42 4.63
CA THR A 51 8.43 -1.52 5.10
C THR A 51 8.62 -0.39 4.08
N GLY A 52 8.68 0.84 4.58
CA GLY A 52 8.83 2.03 3.75
C GLY A 52 8.43 3.30 4.49
N CYS A 53 8.33 4.42 3.77
CA CYS A 53 8.02 5.72 4.37
C CYS A 53 6.71 5.69 5.18
N MET A 54 5.66 5.11 4.63
CA MET A 54 4.34 5.11 5.28
C MET A 54 4.35 4.25 6.54
N GLU A 55 4.96 3.09 6.49
CA GLU A 55 5.03 2.18 7.63
C GLU A 55 5.86 2.80 8.76
N VAL A 56 7.13 3.12 8.51
CA VAL A 56 8.05 3.65 9.52
C VAL A 56 7.54 4.93 10.16
N SER A 57 6.89 5.80 9.40
CA SER A 57 6.42 7.10 9.90
C SER A 57 5.08 7.04 10.61
N SER A 58 4.31 5.98 10.46
CA SER A 58 2.96 5.85 11.03
C SER A 58 2.87 4.89 12.20
N PHE A 59 3.90 4.07 12.39
CA PHE A 59 3.97 3.07 13.44
C PHE A 59 5.33 3.13 14.15
N ILE A 60 5.40 3.80 15.29
CA ILE A 60 6.58 3.79 16.17
C ILE A 60 6.12 3.40 17.55
N TYR A 61 6.41 2.16 17.92
CA TYR A 61 6.01 1.60 19.21
C TYR A 61 6.35 2.56 20.37
N PRO A 62 5.43 2.82 21.30
CA PRO A 62 4.09 2.21 21.42
C PRO A 62 2.97 2.97 20.68
N TYR A 63 3.31 3.92 19.84
CA TYR A 63 2.34 4.78 19.16
C TYR A 63 2.02 4.28 17.75
N THR A 64 0.79 4.47 17.33
CA THR A 64 0.33 4.21 15.95
C THR A 64 -0.62 5.30 15.48
N SER A 65 -0.57 5.63 14.20
CA SER A 65 -1.53 6.53 13.56
C SER A 65 -2.76 5.80 12.99
N TRP A 66 -2.76 4.48 13.03
CA TRP A 66 -3.84 3.65 12.50
C TRP A 66 -4.86 3.36 13.58
N THR A 67 -6.15 3.52 13.27
CA THR A 67 -7.25 3.14 14.17
C THR A 67 -7.79 1.74 13.89
N ASP A 68 -7.46 1.20 12.74
CA ASP A 68 -7.79 -0.17 12.33
C ASP A 68 -6.67 -1.15 12.72
N SER A 69 -6.93 -2.44 12.57
CA SER A 69 -5.91 -3.47 12.76
C SER A 69 -4.76 -3.27 11.78
N PHE A 70 -3.55 -3.20 12.29
CA PHE A 70 -2.36 -2.90 11.50
C PHE A 70 -1.31 -4.00 11.63
N ILE A 71 -0.76 -4.43 10.50
CA ILE A 71 0.30 -5.43 10.42
C ILE A 71 1.48 -4.83 9.67
N HIS A 72 2.60 -4.70 10.36
CA HIS A 72 3.90 -4.40 9.75
C HIS A 72 4.46 -5.64 9.06
N THR A 73 5.02 -5.45 7.86
CA THR A 73 5.67 -6.51 7.08
C THR A 73 6.99 -6.01 6.51
N ALA A 74 7.86 -6.92 6.08
CA ALA A 74 9.03 -6.55 5.32
C ALA A 74 8.65 -5.98 3.93
N PHE A 75 9.64 -5.43 3.22
CA PHE A 75 9.41 -4.78 1.92
C PHE A 75 8.66 -5.65 0.91
N GLU A 76 9.00 -6.94 0.88
CA GLU A 76 8.58 -7.87 -0.18
C GLU A 76 7.26 -8.59 0.09
N ASN A 77 6.83 -8.72 1.35
CA ASN A 77 5.84 -9.73 1.70
C ASN A 77 4.48 -9.17 2.16
N ALA A 78 4.20 -7.87 1.96
CA ALA A 78 2.94 -7.28 2.38
C ALA A 78 1.72 -7.96 1.72
N ALA A 79 1.79 -8.24 0.43
CA ALA A 79 0.72 -8.90 -0.30
C ALA A 79 0.50 -10.34 0.17
N SER A 80 1.58 -11.12 0.35
CA SER A 80 1.48 -12.51 0.83
C SER A 80 0.99 -12.59 2.27
N THR A 81 1.41 -11.67 3.15
CA THR A 81 0.91 -11.58 4.52
C THR A 81 -0.58 -11.27 4.54
N CYS A 82 -1.03 -10.27 3.77
CA CYS A 82 -2.44 -9.93 3.66
C CYS A 82 -3.27 -11.10 3.11
N SER A 83 -2.74 -11.83 2.11
CA SER A 83 -3.36 -13.04 1.58
C SER A 83 -3.56 -14.11 2.66
N GLY A 84 -2.56 -14.33 3.50
CA GLY A 84 -2.63 -15.27 4.62
C GLY A 84 -3.69 -14.89 5.64
N VAL A 85 -3.75 -13.60 6.01
CA VAL A 85 -4.74 -13.07 6.95
C VAL A 85 -6.16 -13.17 6.39
N GLU A 86 -6.36 -12.82 5.12
CA GLU A 86 -7.65 -12.94 4.44
C GLU A 86 -8.11 -14.40 4.37
N ALA A 87 -7.22 -15.32 4.02
CA ALA A 87 -7.52 -16.75 3.99
C ALA A 87 -7.87 -17.30 5.38
N ALA A 88 -7.14 -16.90 6.41
CA ALA A 88 -7.42 -17.25 7.80
C ALA A 88 -8.79 -16.69 8.25
N TYR A 89 -9.09 -15.44 7.92
CA TYR A 89 -10.39 -14.82 8.20
C TYR A 89 -11.54 -15.61 7.56
N ARG A 90 -11.44 -15.94 6.29
CA ARG A 90 -12.45 -16.78 5.61
C ARG A 90 -12.64 -18.15 6.28
N SER A 91 -11.54 -18.76 6.69
CA SER A 91 -11.58 -20.04 7.38
C SER A 91 -12.27 -19.94 8.74
N LEU A 92 -11.90 -18.96 9.56
CA LEU A 92 -12.50 -18.74 10.89
C LEU A 92 -13.98 -18.37 10.78
N LYS A 93 -14.37 -17.59 9.78
CA LYS A 93 -15.77 -17.24 9.52
C LYS A 93 -16.60 -18.49 9.17
N ARG A 94 -16.07 -19.37 8.30
CA ARG A 94 -16.74 -20.66 7.97
C ARG A 94 -16.87 -21.59 9.18
N GLN A 95 -15.93 -21.51 10.14
CA GLN A 95 -15.99 -22.29 11.39
C GLN A 95 -16.91 -21.65 12.43
N GLY A 96 -17.58 -20.55 12.16
CA GLY A 96 -18.41 -19.83 13.10
C GLY A 96 -17.65 -19.16 14.26
N LYS A 97 -16.34 -19.01 14.14
CA LYS A 97 -15.48 -18.40 15.17
C LYS A 97 -15.41 -16.88 15.08
N LEU A 98 -15.94 -16.29 14.03
CA LEU A 98 -16.05 -14.85 13.84
C LEU A 98 -17.50 -14.45 13.59
N PRO A 99 -17.91 -13.23 14.00
CA PRO A 99 -19.25 -12.72 13.74
C PRO A 99 -19.57 -12.70 12.24
N SER A 100 -20.74 -13.19 11.86
CA SER A 100 -21.15 -13.23 10.45
C SER A 100 -21.63 -11.89 9.90
N ASP A 101 -22.07 -11.01 10.79
CA ASP A 101 -22.66 -9.69 10.50
C ASP A 101 -21.64 -8.61 10.19
N LYS A 102 -20.36 -8.84 10.52
CA LYS A 102 -19.28 -7.87 10.27
C LYS A 102 -18.56 -8.12 8.95
N THR A 103 -18.40 -7.05 8.19
CA THR A 103 -17.57 -7.05 6.98
C THR A 103 -16.18 -6.56 7.31
N THR A 104 -15.17 -7.36 6.98
CA THR A 104 -13.76 -6.97 7.11
C THR A 104 -13.18 -6.71 5.73
N LYS A 105 -12.52 -5.59 5.58
CA LYS A 105 -11.80 -5.18 4.36
C LYS A 105 -10.30 -5.36 4.56
N PHE A 106 -9.65 -5.93 3.58
CA PHE A 106 -8.20 -6.16 3.59
C PHE A 106 -7.54 -5.16 2.66
N ILE A 107 -6.65 -4.33 3.20
CA ILE A 107 -6.01 -3.26 2.44
C ILE A 107 -4.51 -3.36 2.67
N THR A 108 -3.76 -3.41 1.59
CA THR A 108 -2.30 -3.44 1.63
C THR A 108 -1.75 -2.15 1.06
N PHE A 109 -0.78 -1.54 1.76
CA PHE A 109 0.00 -0.42 1.23
C PHE A 109 1.44 -0.86 1.00
N GLY A 110 1.97 -0.50 -0.16
CA GLY A 110 3.38 -0.69 -0.50
C GLY A 110 3.96 0.52 -1.21
N GLY A 111 5.21 0.84 -0.95
CA GLY A 111 5.97 1.80 -1.75
C GLY A 111 6.34 1.22 -3.10
N ASP A 112 6.82 2.07 -4.02
CA ASP A 112 7.20 1.62 -5.36
C ASP A 112 8.33 0.58 -5.33
N GLY A 113 9.39 0.77 -4.57
CA GLY A 113 10.46 -0.21 -4.45
C GLY A 113 9.97 -1.55 -3.91
N GLY A 114 9.16 -1.53 -2.84
CA GLY A 114 8.54 -2.73 -2.27
C GLY A 114 7.57 -3.44 -3.22
N THR A 115 6.99 -2.72 -4.16
CA THR A 115 5.95 -3.24 -5.07
C THR A 115 6.52 -3.65 -6.43
N TYR A 116 7.22 -2.73 -7.10
CA TYR A 116 7.72 -2.95 -8.47
C TYR A 116 8.92 -3.89 -8.54
N ASP A 117 9.69 -3.96 -7.47
CA ASP A 117 10.95 -4.72 -7.40
C ASP A 117 10.81 -5.93 -6.48
N ILE A 118 11.17 -5.77 -5.21
CA ILE A 118 11.35 -6.92 -4.31
C ILE A 118 10.04 -7.66 -3.97
N GLY A 119 8.90 -6.98 -4.00
CA GLY A 119 7.59 -7.56 -3.66
C GLY A 119 6.73 -8.00 -4.83
N ILE A 120 7.19 -7.82 -6.08
CA ILE A 120 6.37 -8.14 -7.26
C ILE A 120 5.93 -9.61 -7.29
N GLN A 121 6.76 -10.53 -6.85
CA GLN A 121 6.42 -11.94 -6.77
C GLN A 121 5.28 -12.20 -5.77
N SER A 122 5.35 -11.61 -4.59
CA SER A 122 4.30 -11.72 -3.56
C SER A 122 2.98 -11.14 -4.05
N LEU A 123 3.04 -9.99 -4.71
CA LEU A 123 1.87 -9.33 -5.29
C LEU A 123 1.26 -10.16 -6.41
N SER A 124 2.07 -10.59 -7.38
CA SER A 124 1.62 -11.42 -8.50
C SER A 124 0.91 -12.68 -8.01
N GLY A 125 1.51 -13.41 -7.07
CA GLY A 125 0.90 -14.60 -6.52
C GLY A 125 -0.37 -14.34 -5.69
N ALA A 126 -0.50 -13.19 -5.02
CA ALA A 126 -1.72 -12.80 -4.32
C ALA A 126 -2.85 -12.49 -5.31
N MET A 127 -2.53 -11.81 -6.40
CA MET A 127 -3.49 -11.45 -7.45
C MET A 127 -3.97 -12.69 -8.21
N GLU A 128 -3.05 -13.58 -8.59
CA GLU A 128 -3.39 -14.85 -9.24
C GLU A 128 -4.36 -15.70 -8.40
N ARG A 129 -4.17 -15.75 -7.09
CA ARG A 129 -5.04 -16.50 -6.18
C ARG A 129 -6.41 -15.84 -5.93
N GLY A 130 -6.64 -14.62 -6.39
CA GLY A 130 -7.92 -13.93 -6.29
C GLY A 130 -8.35 -13.66 -4.84
N HIS A 131 -7.43 -13.26 -3.96
CA HIS A 131 -7.76 -12.84 -2.60
C HIS A 131 -8.61 -11.56 -2.62
N ASP A 132 -9.61 -11.49 -1.73
CA ASP A 132 -10.48 -10.31 -1.58
C ASP A 132 -9.73 -9.20 -0.81
N MET A 133 -8.85 -8.51 -1.51
CA MET A 133 -8.01 -7.46 -0.96
C MET A 133 -7.79 -6.33 -1.95
N VAL A 134 -7.55 -5.13 -1.45
CA VAL A 134 -7.11 -3.97 -2.23
C VAL A 134 -5.63 -3.74 -1.98
N TYR A 135 -4.84 -3.67 -3.03
CA TYR A 135 -3.44 -3.29 -2.95
C TYR A 135 -3.25 -1.87 -3.47
N VAL A 136 -2.63 -1.01 -2.67
CA VAL A 136 -2.38 0.40 -2.97
C VAL A 136 -0.87 0.63 -3.02
N CYS A 137 -0.35 0.89 -4.21
CA CYS A 137 1.03 1.32 -4.37
C CYS A 137 1.11 2.84 -4.28
N TYR A 138 1.78 3.36 -3.25
CA TYR A 138 2.13 4.78 -3.18
C TYR A 138 3.51 4.97 -3.80
N ASP A 139 3.52 5.41 -5.06
CA ASP A 139 4.73 5.57 -5.86
C ASP A 139 5.32 6.97 -5.66
N ASN A 140 6.53 7.03 -5.13
CA ASN A 140 7.30 8.26 -4.97
C ASN A 140 8.63 8.22 -5.77
N GLY A 141 8.80 7.23 -6.63
CA GLY A 141 9.87 7.13 -7.61
C GLY A 141 11.20 6.60 -7.11
N ALA A 142 11.30 6.12 -5.87
CA ALA A 142 12.51 5.49 -5.33
C ALA A 142 12.23 4.79 -4.00
N TYR A 143 13.20 4.01 -3.50
CA TYR A 143 13.24 3.63 -2.08
C TYR A 143 13.62 4.87 -1.25
N MET A 144 12.64 5.75 -1.01
CA MET A 144 12.91 7.06 -0.40
C MET A 144 13.36 6.98 1.05
N ASN A 145 12.70 6.14 1.85
CA ASN A 145 12.96 6.07 3.29
C ASN A 145 14.38 5.57 3.63
N THR A 146 14.92 4.71 2.80
CA THR A 146 16.24 4.10 3.03
C THR A 146 17.41 4.94 2.48
N GLY A 147 17.14 6.06 1.85
CA GLY A 147 18.17 6.97 1.33
C GLY A 147 18.18 7.10 -0.18
N ILE A 148 16.99 7.07 -0.81
CA ILE A 148 16.78 7.39 -2.22
C ILE A 148 17.50 6.42 -3.17
N GLN A 149 17.40 5.12 -2.93
CA GLN A 149 17.88 4.11 -3.87
C GLN A 149 16.93 3.99 -5.05
N ARG A 150 17.47 3.65 -6.21
CA ARG A 150 16.72 3.41 -7.43
C ARG A 150 15.69 2.30 -7.25
N SER A 151 14.46 2.53 -7.69
CA SER A 151 13.46 1.49 -7.93
C SER A 151 13.19 1.31 -9.43
N SER A 152 12.39 0.32 -9.80
CA SER A 152 11.90 0.18 -11.17
C SER A 152 10.90 1.28 -11.56
N ALA A 153 10.29 1.96 -10.60
CA ALA A 153 9.43 3.12 -10.82
C ALA A 153 10.21 4.42 -11.07
N THR A 154 11.48 4.48 -10.68
CA THR A 154 12.32 5.67 -10.87
C THR A 154 12.36 6.04 -12.37
N PRO A 155 12.08 7.31 -12.71
CA PRO A 155 12.15 7.76 -14.11
C PRO A 155 13.53 7.56 -14.72
N LYS A 156 13.57 7.40 -16.03
CA LYS A 156 14.82 7.34 -16.77
C LYS A 156 15.58 8.67 -16.60
N PHE A 157 16.88 8.57 -16.40
CA PHE A 157 17.82 9.67 -16.13
C PHE A 157 17.64 10.37 -14.77
N ALA A 158 16.75 9.91 -13.91
CA ALA A 158 16.67 10.45 -12.57
C ALA A 158 17.90 10.09 -11.73
N ASP A 159 18.31 11.06 -10.92
CA ASP A 159 19.39 10.92 -9.96
C ASP A 159 18.94 10.18 -8.70
N THR A 160 19.68 9.16 -8.31
CA THR A 160 19.47 8.42 -7.04
C THR A 160 20.81 8.00 -6.45
N THR A 161 20.84 7.64 -5.18
CA THR A 161 22.08 7.19 -4.51
C THR A 161 22.71 5.95 -5.15
N THR A 162 21.93 5.12 -5.81
CA THR A 162 22.43 3.90 -6.50
C THR A 162 22.50 4.04 -8.01
N SER A 163 22.06 5.16 -8.57
CA SER A 163 22.19 5.52 -9.99
C SER A 163 22.42 7.03 -10.08
N PRO A 164 23.59 7.51 -9.64
CA PRO A 164 23.88 8.95 -9.58
C PRO A 164 23.97 9.54 -11.00
N ALA A 165 23.41 10.73 -11.16
CA ALA A 165 23.56 11.50 -12.39
C ALA A 165 24.90 12.26 -12.39
N GLY A 166 25.65 12.15 -13.48
CA GLY A 166 26.94 12.79 -13.65
C GLY A 166 27.32 12.93 -15.12
N THR A 167 28.52 13.41 -15.40
CA THR A 167 29.03 13.59 -16.74
C THR A 167 29.28 12.29 -17.51
N VAL A 168 29.49 11.18 -16.80
CA VAL A 168 29.77 9.86 -17.39
C VAL A 168 28.55 8.96 -17.36
N ILE A 169 27.81 8.96 -16.25
CA ILE A 169 26.57 8.18 -16.08
C ILE A 169 25.42 9.17 -15.89
N PRO A 170 24.41 9.18 -16.79
CA PRO A 170 23.35 10.18 -16.72
C PRO A 170 22.17 9.75 -15.80
N GLY A 171 22.43 9.15 -14.66
CA GLY A 171 21.40 8.64 -13.78
C GLY A 171 20.88 7.25 -14.16
N LYS A 172 19.63 6.94 -13.83
CA LYS A 172 19.02 5.65 -14.16
C LYS A 172 18.86 5.46 -15.67
N MET A 173 19.46 4.43 -16.22
CA MET A 173 19.42 4.14 -17.67
C MET A 173 18.19 3.36 -18.11
N GLN A 174 17.58 2.56 -17.23
CA GLN A 174 16.45 1.71 -17.56
C GLN A 174 15.15 2.53 -17.56
N SER A 175 14.23 2.16 -18.44
CA SER A 175 12.88 2.71 -18.47
C SER A 175 12.14 2.38 -17.17
N ARG A 176 11.16 3.21 -16.83
CA ARG A 176 10.19 2.93 -15.75
C ARG A 176 9.37 1.71 -16.13
N LYS A 177 9.17 0.80 -15.19
CA LYS A 177 8.23 -0.31 -15.32
C LYS A 177 6.80 0.23 -15.22
N ASP A 178 5.91 -0.27 -16.05
CA ASP A 178 4.46 -0.01 -15.90
C ASP A 178 3.83 -1.09 -15.04
N LEU A 179 3.49 -0.73 -13.79
CA LEU A 179 2.87 -1.67 -12.87
C LEU A 179 1.43 -1.97 -13.27
N THR A 180 0.73 -1.00 -13.83
CA THR A 180 -0.67 -1.14 -14.22
C THR A 180 -0.82 -2.19 -15.31
N GLU A 181 0.00 -2.11 -16.37
CA GLU A 181 0.05 -3.13 -17.43
C GLU A 181 0.43 -4.51 -16.89
N VAL A 182 1.42 -4.58 -15.98
CA VAL A 182 1.81 -5.85 -15.34
C VAL A 182 0.65 -6.45 -14.55
N MET A 183 -0.11 -5.64 -13.82
CA MET A 183 -1.25 -6.12 -13.03
C MET A 183 -2.48 -6.44 -13.91
N GLU A 184 -2.70 -5.72 -14.99
CA GLU A 184 -3.75 -6.00 -15.96
C GLU A 184 -3.59 -7.41 -16.57
N ALA A 185 -2.37 -7.84 -16.81
CA ALA A 185 -2.06 -9.18 -17.30
C ALA A 185 -2.50 -10.32 -16.35
N HIS A 186 -2.86 -10.00 -15.09
CA HIS A 186 -3.45 -10.95 -14.14
C HIS A 186 -4.97 -11.07 -14.27
N HIS A 187 -5.60 -10.37 -15.22
CA HIS A 187 -7.06 -10.35 -15.43
C HIS A 187 -7.84 -9.97 -14.19
N LEU A 188 -7.35 -9.01 -13.42
CA LEU A 188 -7.99 -8.52 -12.21
C LEU A 188 -9.31 -7.81 -12.53
N PRO A 189 -10.31 -7.85 -11.64
CA PRO A 189 -11.58 -7.16 -11.84
C PRO A 189 -11.44 -5.63 -11.85
N TYR A 190 -10.38 -5.09 -11.28
CA TYR A 190 -10.12 -3.66 -11.24
C TYR A 190 -8.62 -3.37 -11.09
N VAL A 191 -8.10 -2.54 -11.99
CA VAL A 191 -6.76 -1.96 -11.94
C VAL A 191 -6.89 -0.48 -12.30
N ALA A 192 -6.22 0.41 -11.60
CA ALA A 192 -6.24 1.85 -11.88
C ALA A 192 -4.93 2.52 -11.48
N GLN A 193 -4.65 3.64 -12.14
CA GLN A 193 -3.52 4.53 -11.85
C GLN A 193 -4.02 5.97 -11.79
#